data_c19002785265e24aba63cd1fe5742497
#
_entry.id   c19002785265e24aba63cd1fe5742497
#
_cell.length_a   1.000
_cell.length_b   1.000
_cell.length_c   1.000
_cell.angle_alpha   90.00
_cell.angle_beta   90.00
_cell.angle_gamma   90.00
#
_symmetry.space_group_name_H-M   'P 1'
#
loop_
_entity.id
_entity.type
_entity.pdbx_description
1 polymer ?
#
loop_
_entity_poly.entity_id
_entity_poly.type
_entity_poly.pdbx_seq_one_letter_code
_entity_poly.pdbx_strand_id
1 'polypeptide(L)'
;MEDSPSPCSELSSIQVRDYQPSDLEHLYRICLQTMDYGRDATKLFADGSLPGAFYAAPYVTRDASLCLVACLDGEPCGYVLGTDDSRAFEAWCERNWFPSLRTRHPFPQAEDDGRDARLIRLIHQGYRFEAELEAYPGHLHVDLLPCIQRQRVGSKLIAGFAKILAKRGCPAFHLGVNKANPGACKFYETIGLQLIRESSTSRTYGLTLSAAKISSL
;
A
#
# COMPACT_ATOMS: atom_id res chain seq x y z
N MET A 1 -53.86 16.06 3.19
CA MET A 1 -52.47 16.44 3.50
C MET A 1 -51.71 15.11 3.60
N GLU A 2 -51.07 14.73 2.52
CA GLU A 2 -50.24 13.53 2.46
C GLU A 2 -48.85 13.89 2.95
N ASP A 3 -48.45 13.29 4.05
CA ASP A 3 -47.07 13.33 4.55
C ASP A 3 -46.17 12.55 3.59
N SER A 4 -45.38 13.29 2.81
CA SER A 4 -44.28 12.71 2.04
C SER A 4 -43.21 12.22 3.00
N PRO A 5 -42.77 10.97 2.88
CA PRO A 5 -41.66 10.49 3.70
C PRO A 5 -40.39 11.24 3.33
N SER A 6 -39.72 11.82 4.35
CA SER A 6 -38.39 12.42 4.24
C SER A 6 -37.43 11.40 3.65
N PRO A 7 -36.51 11.78 2.74
CA PRO A 7 -35.49 10.89 2.23
C PRO A 7 -34.63 10.46 3.40
N CYS A 8 -34.63 9.15 3.68
CA CYS A 8 -33.70 8.53 4.59
C CYS A 8 -32.29 8.87 4.10
N SER A 9 -31.51 9.61 4.86
CA SER A 9 -30.10 9.84 4.59
C SER A 9 -29.42 8.45 4.66
N GLU A 10 -29.13 7.87 3.50
CA GLU A 10 -28.34 6.63 3.43
C GLU A 10 -27.03 6.89 4.16
N LEU A 11 -26.82 6.17 5.26
CA LEU A 11 -25.56 6.23 5.98
C LEU A 11 -24.48 5.70 5.07
N SER A 12 -23.50 6.53 4.76
CA SER A 12 -22.34 6.14 3.96
C SER A 12 -21.71 4.84 4.48
N SER A 13 -21.61 3.83 3.61
CA SER A 13 -21.15 2.50 3.98
C SER A 13 -19.71 2.27 3.54
N ILE A 14 -18.83 1.89 4.49
CA ILE A 14 -17.47 1.48 4.19
C ILE A 14 -17.40 -0.05 4.16
N GLN A 15 -17.02 -0.59 3.01
CA GLN A 15 -16.82 -2.01 2.79
C GLN A 15 -15.35 -2.32 2.47
N VAL A 16 -14.82 -3.39 3.05
CA VAL A 16 -13.52 -3.96 2.66
C VAL A 16 -13.80 -5.27 1.92
N ARG A 17 -13.24 -5.41 0.72
CA ARG A 17 -13.42 -6.58 -0.15
C ARG A 17 -12.13 -6.96 -0.87
N ASP A 18 -12.12 -8.11 -1.49
CA ASP A 18 -11.03 -8.52 -2.38
C ASP A 18 -10.91 -7.56 -3.57
N TYR A 19 -9.67 -7.37 -4.04
CA TYR A 19 -9.39 -6.63 -5.26
C TYR A 19 -10.09 -7.24 -6.47
N GLN A 20 -10.53 -6.38 -7.38
CA GLN A 20 -11.08 -6.75 -8.70
C GLN A 20 -10.29 -6.04 -9.80
N PRO A 21 -10.16 -6.63 -11.01
CA PRO A 21 -9.41 -5.99 -12.11
C PRO A 21 -9.88 -4.58 -12.47
N SER A 22 -11.17 -4.28 -12.28
CA SER A 22 -11.74 -2.93 -12.45
C SER A 22 -11.21 -1.89 -11.46
N ASP A 23 -10.57 -2.31 -10.36
CA ASP A 23 -10.04 -1.38 -9.35
C ASP A 23 -8.68 -0.79 -9.75
N LEU A 24 -8.02 -1.31 -10.78
CA LEU A 24 -6.63 -0.95 -11.10
C LEU A 24 -6.42 0.57 -11.26
N GLU A 25 -7.30 1.26 -11.98
CA GLU A 25 -7.21 2.71 -12.17
C GLU A 25 -7.39 3.46 -10.84
N HIS A 26 -8.26 2.96 -9.97
CA HIS A 26 -8.45 3.53 -8.63
C HIS A 26 -7.21 3.33 -7.76
N LEU A 27 -6.51 2.20 -7.85
CA LEU A 27 -5.25 1.98 -7.13
C LEU A 27 -4.19 3.02 -7.54
N TYR A 28 -4.05 3.28 -8.85
CA TYR A 28 -3.15 4.33 -9.36
C TYR A 28 -3.51 5.70 -8.79
N ARG A 29 -4.80 6.05 -8.84
CA ARG A 29 -5.32 7.32 -8.30
C ARG A 29 -5.06 7.45 -6.81
N ILE A 30 -5.40 6.42 -6.01
CA ILE A 30 -5.20 6.44 -4.55
C ILE A 30 -3.73 6.58 -4.22
N CYS A 31 -2.85 5.80 -4.89
CA CYS A 31 -1.40 5.87 -4.69
C CYS A 31 -0.87 7.28 -4.94
N LEU A 32 -1.24 7.91 -6.05
CA LEU A 32 -0.84 9.28 -6.37
C LEU A 32 -1.35 10.30 -5.33
N GLN A 33 -2.61 10.16 -4.92
CA GLN A 33 -3.26 11.07 -3.96
C GLN A 33 -2.80 10.90 -2.50
N THR A 34 -1.92 9.93 -2.24
CA THR A 34 -1.34 9.70 -0.90
C THR A 34 0.19 9.75 -0.89
N MET A 35 0.82 9.90 -2.07
CA MET A 35 2.26 9.75 -2.26
C MET A 35 3.12 10.82 -1.56
N ASP A 36 2.57 11.99 -1.22
CA ASP A 36 3.30 13.01 -0.47
C ASP A 36 3.12 12.82 1.05
N TYR A 37 3.67 11.72 1.57
CA TYR A 37 3.58 11.37 3.00
C TYR A 37 2.15 11.30 3.53
N GLY A 38 1.26 10.68 2.75
CA GLY A 38 -0.17 10.58 3.04
C GLY A 38 -1.01 11.76 2.56
N ARG A 39 -0.40 12.72 1.85
CA ARG A 39 -1.07 13.87 1.21
C ARG A 39 -1.10 13.73 -0.30
N ASP A 40 -1.97 14.51 -0.94
CA ASP A 40 -2.12 14.51 -2.39
C ASP A 40 -0.84 15.01 -3.10
N ALA A 41 -0.29 14.17 -3.98
CA ALA A 41 0.90 14.44 -4.78
C ALA A 41 0.57 14.70 -6.26
N THR A 42 -0.69 14.83 -6.65
CA THR A 42 -1.12 15.00 -8.04
C THR A 42 -0.37 16.13 -8.76
N LYS A 43 -0.09 17.22 -8.07
CA LYS A 43 0.64 18.38 -8.62
C LYS A 43 2.16 18.26 -8.56
N LEU A 44 2.69 17.20 -7.96
CA LEU A 44 4.13 16.99 -7.73
C LEU A 44 4.76 16.05 -8.77
N PHE A 45 3.94 15.35 -9.55
CA PHE A 45 4.37 14.45 -10.62
C PHE A 45 3.90 14.98 -11.97
N ALA A 46 4.78 14.97 -12.95
CA ALA A 46 4.43 15.23 -14.35
C ALA A 46 3.75 13.99 -14.95
N ASP A 47 4.27 12.79 -14.62
CA ASP A 47 3.64 11.51 -14.93
C ASP A 47 2.99 10.92 -13.66
N GLY A 48 1.71 11.18 -13.48
CA GLY A 48 0.93 10.68 -12.35
C GLY A 48 0.78 9.15 -12.30
N SER A 49 1.18 8.43 -13.34
CA SER A 49 1.13 6.96 -13.34
C SER A 49 2.32 6.32 -12.62
N LEU A 50 3.44 7.01 -12.48
CA LEU A 50 4.67 6.47 -11.89
C LEU A 50 4.50 5.92 -10.48
N PRO A 51 3.82 6.62 -9.52
CA PRO A 51 3.62 6.08 -8.18
C PRO A 51 2.88 4.74 -8.18
N GLY A 52 1.76 4.64 -8.89
CA GLY A 52 0.99 3.41 -9.00
C GLY A 52 1.75 2.29 -9.70
N ALA A 53 2.53 2.62 -10.74
CA ALA A 53 3.36 1.64 -11.44
C ALA A 53 4.49 1.05 -10.57
N PHE A 54 4.97 1.79 -9.57
CA PHE A 54 5.99 1.29 -8.64
C PHE A 54 5.36 0.68 -7.39
N TYR A 55 4.43 1.34 -6.72
CA TYR A 55 3.97 0.96 -5.39
C TYR A 55 2.66 0.16 -5.35
N ALA A 56 1.89 0.04 -6.46
CA ALA A 56 0.58 -0.60 -6.43
C ALA A 56 0.42 -1.73 -7.46
N ALA A 57 0.56 -1.44 -8.74
CA ALA A 57 0.23 -2.36 -9.81
C ALA A 57 1.01 -3.69 -9.79
N PRO A 58 2.30 -3.75 -9.44
CA PRO A 58 3.03 -5.02 -9.44
C PRO A 58 2.45 -6.07 -8.48
N TYR A 59 1.87 -5.65 -7.35
CA TYR A 59 1.26 -6.57 -6.38
C TYR A 59 0.05 -7.28 -6.97
N VAL A 60 -0.91 -6.52 -7.48
CA VAL A 60 -2.15 -7.07 -8.06
C VAL A 60 -1.89 -7.85 -9.36
N THR A 61 -0.85 -7.48 -10.09
CA THR A 61 -0.45 -8.20 -11.31
C THR A 61 0.19 -9.54 -10.98
N ARG A 62 0.97 -9.62 -9.90
CA ARG A 62 1.60 -10.87 -9.47
C ARG A 62 0.63 -11.80 -8.76
N ASP A 63 -0.10 -11.30 -7.76
CA ASP A 63 -1.03 -12.10 -6.96
C ASP A 63 -2.13 -11.23 -6.34
N ALA A 64 -3.21 -11.06 -7.08
CA ALA A 64 -4.37 -10.28 -6.67
C ALA A 64 -5.05 -10.79 -5.39
N SER A 65 -4.89 -12.07 -5.05
CA SER A 65 -5.52 -12.69 -3.87
C SER A 65 -4.88 -12.25 -2.54
N LEU A 66 -3.77 -11.50 -2.60
CA LEU A 66 -3.12 -10.85 -1.45
C LEU A 66 -3.49 -9.35 -1.33
N CYS A 67 -4.53 -8.92 -2.04
CA CYS A 67 -4.87 -7.51 -2.15
C CYS A 67 -6.32 -7.26 -1.75
N LEU A 68 -6.54 -6.29 -0.86
CA LEU A 68 -7.88 -5.87 -0.42
C LEU A 68 -8.09 -4.40 -0.74
N VAL A 69 -9.34 -4.05 -1.06
CA VAL A 69 -9.77 -2.69 -1.39
C VAL A 69 -10.85 -2.25 -0.38
N ALA A 70 -10.73 -1.02 0.11
CA ALA A 70 -11.75 -0.36 0.91
C ALA A 70 -12.54 0.61 0.03
N CYS A 71 -13.85 0.43 0.00
CA CYS A 71 -14.78 1.24 -0.78
C CYS A 71 -15.68 2.06 0.15
N LEU A 72 -15.95 3.31 -0.22
CA LEU A 72 -16.98 4.15 0.35
C LEU A 72 -18.12 4.25 -0.66
N ASP A 73 -19.31 3.77 -0.31
CA ASP A 73 -20.49 3.76 -1.20
C ASP A 73 -20.20 3.12 -2.58
N GLY A 74 -19.41 2.05 -2.58
CA GLY A 74 -18.97 1.33 -3.78
C GLY A 74 -17.70 1.84 -4.44
N GLU A 75 -17.28 3.08 -4.18
CA GLU A 75 -16.09 3.67 -4.78
C GLU A 75 -14.79 3.32 -4.01
N PRO A 76 -13.76 2.77 -4.66
CA PRO A 76 -12.48 2.49 -4.05
C PRO A 76 -11.80 3.75 -3.51
N CYS A 77 -11.53 3.79 -2.20
CA CYS A 77 -10.92 4.91 -1.49
C CYS A 77 -9.68 4.51 -0.67
N GLY A 78 -9.31 3.24 -0.66
CA GLY A 78 -8.11 2.75 0.00
C GLY A 78 -7.83 1.30 -0.33
N TYR A 79 -6.64 0.84 0.02
CA TYR A 79 -6.22 -0.53 -0.26
C TYR A 79 -5.17 -1.01 0.74
N VAL A 80 -5.00 -2.32 0.83
CA VAL A 80 -3.77 -3.00 1.24
C VAL A 80 -3.37 -3.96 0.12
N LEU A 81 -2.14 -3.84 -0.33
CA LEU A 81 -1.51 -4.66 -1.35
C LEU A 81 -0.27 -5.29 -0.75
N GLY A 82 0.04 -6.54 -1.09
CA GLY A 82 1.22 -7.12 -0.51
C GLY A 82 1.65 -8.45 -1.14
N THR A 83 2.62 -9.05 -0.52
CA THR A 83 3.15 -10.38 -0.86
C THR A 83 3.42 -11.18 0.41
N ASP A 84 3.39 -12.48 0.29
CA ASP A 84 3.79 -13.44 1.33
C ASP A 84 5.29 -13.78 1.29
N ASP A 85 6.00 -13.41 0.19
CA ASP A 85 7.42 -13.62 0.00
C ASP A 85 8.06 -12.44 -0.75
N SER A 86 8.76 -11.59 -0.02
CA SER A 86 9.42 -10.39 -0.53
C SER A 86 10.54 -10.70 -1.52
N ARG A 87 11.33 -11.76 -1.29
CA ARG A 87 12.41 -12.17 -2.21
C ARG A 87 11.86 -12.65 -3.54
N ALA A 88 10.83 -13.49 -3.49
CA ALA A 88 10.16 -13.98 -4.69
C ALA A 88 9.44 -12.85 -5.44
N PHE A 89 8.89 -11.86 -4.72
CA PHE A 89 8.28 -10.66 -5.31
C PHE A 89 9.31 -9.80 -6.05
N GLU A 90 10.43 -9.48 -5.40
CA GLU A 90 11.55 -8.75 -6.00
C GLU A 90 12.04 -9.42 -7.28
N ALA A 91 12.35 -10.71 -7.21
CA ALA A 91 12.83 -11.48 -8.35
C ALA A 91 11.80 -11.55 -9.48
N TRP A 92 10.50 -11.56 -9.18
CA TRP A 92 9.44 -11.51 -10.20
C TRP A 92 9.37 -10.13 -10.85
N CYS A 93 9.44 -9.04 -10.06
CA CYS A 93 9.42 -7.67 -10.58
C CYS A 93 10.61 -7.41 -11.51
N GLU A 94 11.81 -7.86 -11.15
CA GLU A 94 13.00 -7.72 -11.99
C GLU A 94 12.85 -8.44 -13.35
N ARG A 95 12.21 -9.60 -13.39
CA ARG A 95 12.05 -10.36 -14.63
C ARG A 95 10.86 -9.93 -15.48
N ASN A 96 9.75 -9.55 -14.84
CA ASN A 96 8.46 -9.44 -15.54
C ASN A 96 7.87 -8.01 -15.53
N TRP A 97 8.25 -7.16 -14.57
CA TRP A 97 7.61 -5.86 -14.38
C TRP A 97 8.51 -4.68 -14.78
N PHE A 98 9.69 -4.57 -14.18
CA PHE A 98 10.59 -3.45 -14.40
C PHE A 98 11.18 -3.33 -15.81
N PRO A 99 11.45 -4.38 -16.61
CA PRO A 99 12.01 -4.22 -17.94
C PRO A 99 11.18 -3.29 -18.84
N SER A 100 9.86 -3.47 -18.86
CA SER A 100 8.96 -2.63 -19.67
C SER A 100 8.88 -1.19 -19.14
N LEU A 101 8.92 -1.00 -17.82
CA LEU A 101 8.95 0.34 -17.21
C LEU A 101 10.25 1.06 -17.54
N ARG A 102 11.39 0.40 -17.41
CA ARG A 102 12.71 0.96 -17.71
C ARG A 102 12.84 1.36 -19.21
N THR A 103 12.21 0.63 -20.10
CA THR A 103 12.16 0.99 -21.53
C THR A 103 11.32 2.26 -21.75
N ARG A 104 10.18 2.39 -21.07
CA ARG A 104 9.29 3.56 -21.20
C ARG A 104 9.83 4.80 -20.49
N HIS A 105 10.58 4.61 -19.45
CA HIS A 105 11.15 5.68 -18.61
C HIS A 105 12.67 5.52 -18.55
N PRO A 106 13.44 6.08 -19.52
CA PRO A 106 14.89 6.05 -19.52
C PRO A 106 15.48 6.63 -18.24
N PHE A 107 16.70 6.19 -17.89
CA PHE A 107 17.38 6.71 -16.69
C PHE A 107 17.54 8.22 -16.79
N PRO A 108 17.09 8.99 -15.78
CA PRO A 108 17.10 10.47 -15.84
C PRO A 108 18.51 11.04 -15.74
N GLN A 109 18.68 12.26 -16.23
CA GLN A 109 19.94 13.00 -16.08
C GLN A 109 20.31 13.17 -14.60
N ALA A 110 21.60 13.28 -14.30
CA ALA A 110 22.11 13.33 -12.92
C ALA A 110 21.57 14.57 -12.16
N GLU A 111 21.41 15.67 -12.86
CA GLU A 111 20.96 16.96 -12.33
C GLU A 111 19.45 17.05 -12.13
N ASP A 112 18.67 16.13 -12.73
CA ASP A 112 17.22 16.11 -12.54
C ASP A 112 16.90 15.48 -11.17
N ASP A 113 16.46 16.30 -10.23
CA ASP A 113 16.06 15.91 -8.87
C ASP A 113 14.54 15.96 -8.65
N GLY A 114 13.76 16.12 -9.71
CA GLY A 114 12.30 16.12 -9.69
C GLY A 114 11.71 14.81 -9.11
N ARG A 115 10.43 14.85 -8.75
CA ARG A 115 9.74 13.67 -8.17
C ARG A 115 9.74 12.50 -9.13
N ASP A 116 9.46 12.75 -10.41
CA ASP A 116 9.47 11.72 -11.47
C ASP A 116 10.87 11.10 -11.59
N ALA A 117 11.91 11.91 -11.68
CA ALA A 117 13.29 11.44 -11.83
C ALA A 117 13.72 10.57 -10.63
N ARG A 118 13.35 10.96 -9.41
CA ARG A 118 13.63 10.16 -8.21
C ARG A 118 12.95 8.80 -8.27
N LEU A 119 11.69 8.76 -8.69
CA LEU A 119 10.93 7.51 -8.78
C LEU A 119 11.40 6.64 -9.95
N ILE A 120 11.77 7.23 -11.08
CA ILE A 120 12.40 6.52 -12.21
C ILE A 120 13.73 5.88 -11.78
N ARG A 121 14.55 6.58 -10.97
CA ARG A 121 15.77 5.96 -10.40
C ARG A 121 15.45 4.73 -9.54
N LEU A 122 14.38 4.79 -8.74
CA LEU A 122 13.92 3.62 -7.96
C LEU A 122 13.46 2.47 -8.87
N ILE A 123 12.75 2.75 -9.98
CA ILE A 123 12.38 1.74 -10.98
C ILE A 123 13.62 1.08 -11.59
N HIS A 124 14.66 1.86 -11.89
CA HIS A 124 15.92 1.33 -12.42
C HIS A 124 16.73 0.58 -11.37
N GLN A 125 16.66 0.98 -10.12
CA GLN A 125 17.29 0.27 -9.00
C GLN A 125 16.57 -1.05 -8.69
N GLY A 126 15.25 -1.09 -8.87
CA GLY A 126 14.36 -2.18 -8.46
C GLY A 126 14.15 -2.25 -6.95
N TYR A 127 13.34 -3.19 -6.52
CA TYR A 127 13.21 -3.50 -5.10
C TYR A 127 14.47 -4.23 -4.62
N ARG A 128 14.81 -4.06 -3.35
CA ARG A 128 15.92 -4.75 -2.71
C ARG A 128 15.46 -5.32 -1.38
N PHE A 129 15.47 -6.64 -1.31
CA PHE A 129 15.23 -7.32 -0.06
C PHE A 129 16.46 -7.16 0.86
N GLU A 130 16.22 -6.77 2.08
CA GLU A 130 17.25 -6.57 3.10
C GLU A 130 17.32 -7.81 4.00
N ALA A 131 18.54 -8.32 4.25
CA ALA A 131 18.75 -9.55 5.01
C ALA A 131 18.16 -9.49 6.43
N GLU A 132 18.14 -8.30 7.05
CA GLU A 132 17.56 -8.07 8.38
C GLU A 132 16.05 -8.32 8.43
N LEU A 133 15.37 -8.37 7.27
CA LEU A 133 13.94 -8.61 7.16
C LEU A 133 13.60 -10.09 6.89
N GLU A 134 14.58 -11.00 6.92
CA GLU A 134 14.38 -12.43 6.63
C GLU A 134 13.35 -13.10 7.55
N ALA A 135 13.27 -12.66 8.81
CA ALA A 135 12.24 -13.10 9.76
C ALA A 135 10.83 -12.59 9.46
N TYR A 136 10.69 -11.64 8.52
CA TYR A 136 9.43 -11.01 8.10
C TYR A 136 9.26 -11.14 6.58
N PRO A 137 9.05 -12.35 6.05
CA PRO A 137 9.08 -12.59 4.60
C PRO A 137 7.96 -11.90 3.83
N GLY A 138 6.79 -11.69 4.44
CA GLY A 138 5.72 -10.90 3.83
C GLY A 138 5.99 -9.40 3.90
N HIS A 139 5.45 -8.63 2.94
CA HIS A 139 5.38 -7.17 3.09
C HIS A 139 4.11 -6.60 2.47
N LEU A 140 3.77 -5.38 2.85
CA LEU A 140 2.57 -4.70 2.37
C LEU A 140 2.82 -3.22 2.04
N HIS A 141 1.94 -2.71 1.16
CA HIS A 141 1.71 -1.30 0.91
C HIS A 141 0.25 -0.97 1.21
N VAL A 142 -0.02 0.09 1.97
CA VAL A 142 -1.37 0.47 2.40
C VAL A 142 -1.56 1.97 2.29
N ASP A 143 -2.61 2.36 1.57
CA ASP A 143 -2.99 3.75 1.40
C ASP A 143 -4.50 3.95 1.60
N LEU A 144 -4.87 5.07 2.20
CA LEU A 144 -6.24 5.47 2.46
C LEU A 144 -6.43 6.93 2.10
N LEU A 145 -7.43 7.23 1.27
CA LEU A 145 -7.87 8.61 1.04
C LEU A 145 -8.43 9.23 2.32
N PRO A 146 -8.36 10.57 2.49
CA PRO A 146 -8.82 11.25 3.70
C PRO A 146 -10.27 10.94 4.10
N CYS A 147 -11.15 10.69 3.11
CA CYS A 147 -12.58 10.43 3.33
C CYS A 147 -12.87 9.17 4.18
N ILE A 148 -11.94 8.19 4.22
CA ILE A 148 -12.11 6.96 4.99
C ILE A 148 -11.09 6.81 6.13
N GLN A 149 -10.24 7.81 6.36
CA GLN A 149 -9.29 7.80 7.47
C GLN A 149 -9.98 7.96 8.83
N ARG A 150 -9.31 7.53 9.92
CA ARG A 150 -9.79 7.61 11.31
C ARG A 150 -11.11 6.87 11.59
N GLN A 151 -11.52 5.97 10.69
CA GLN A 151 -12.72 5.12 10.80
C GLN A 151 -12.35 3.64 10.98
N ARG A 152 -11.15 3.36 11.50
CA ARG A 152 -10.58 2.01 11.70
C ARG A 152 -10.43 1.19 10.41
N VAL A 153 -10.51 1.83 9.23
CA VAL A 153 -10.39 1.13 7.95
C VAL A 153 -8.98 0.57 7.76
N GLY A 154 -7.94 1.32 8.13
CA GLY A 154 -6.55 0.84 8.07
C GLY A 154 -6.33 -0.41 8.89
N SER A 155 -6.85 -0.47 10.13
CA SER A 155 -6.78 -1.67 10.97
C SER A 155 -7.52 -2.85 10.33
N LYS A 156 -8.72 -2.63 9.77
CA LYS A 156 -9.47 -3.68 9.08
C LYS A 156 -8.72 -4.26 7.88
N LEU A 157 -8.10 -3.39 7.06
CA LEU A 157 -7.29 -3.80 5.91
C LEU A 157 -6.09 -4.63 6.35
N ILE A 158 -5.30 -4.14 7.31
CA ILE A 158 -4.11 -4.84 7.80
C ILE A 158 -4.49 -6.16 8.48
N ALA A 159 -5.56 -6.20 9.27
CA ALA A 159 -6.07 -7.42 9.87
C ALA A 159 -6.54 -8.44 8.81
N GLY A 160 -7.21 -7.98 7.75
CA GLY A 160 -7.60 -8.81 6.62
C GLY A 160 -6.39 -9.42 5.92
N PHE A 161 -5.40 -8.60 5.59
CA PHE A 161 -4.14 -9.05 4.99
C PHE A 161 -3.39 -10.05 5.88
N ALA A 162 -3.26 -9.76 7.18
CA ALA A 162 -2.64 -10.65 8.15
C ALA A 162 -3.32 -12.04 8.20
N LYS A 163 -4.67 -12.08 8.12
CA LYS A 163 -5.43 -13.34 8.05
C LYS A 163 -5.13 -14.13 6.77
N ILE A 164 -4.99 -13.43 5.62
CA ILE A 164 -4.64 -14.08 4.34
C ILE A 164 -3.24 -14.68 4.45
N LEU A 165 -2.26 -13.91 4.94
CA LEU A 165 -0.89 -14.38 5.12
C LEU A 165 -0.81 -15.60 6.06
N ALA A 166 -1.52 -15.57 7.20
CA ALA A 166 -1.55 -16.67 8.15
C ALA A 166 -2.11 -17.96 7.53
N LYS A 167 -3.18 -17.85 6.71
CA LYS A 167 -3.74 -18.98 5.96
C LYS A 167 -2.75 -19.58 4.95
N ARG A 168 -1.82 -18.77 4.44
CA ARG A 168 -0.74 -19.21 3.53
C ARG A 168 0.49 -19.74 4.26
N GLY A 169 0.49 -19.73 5.60
CA GLY A 169 1.64 -20.16 6.40
C GLY A 169 2.77 -19.15 6.46
N CYS A 170 2.57 -17.91 6.02
CA CYS A 170 3.56 -16.85 6.17
C CYS A 170 3.67 -16.48 7.67
N PRO A 171 4.88 -16.48 8.26
CA PRO A 171 5.02 -16.30 9.71
C PRO A 171 4.95 -14.84 10.17
N ALA A 172 5.27 -13.90 9.29
CA ALA A 172 5.38 -12.49 9.63
C ALA A 172 5.36 -11.60 8.40
N PHE A 173 5.04 -10.33 8.58
CA PHE A 173 5.17 -9.32 7.53
C PHE A 173 5.81 -8.03 8.05
N HIS A 174 6.31 -7.21 7.14
CA HIS A 174 6.82 -5.88 7.42
C HIS A 174 6.24 -4.82 6.48
N LEU A 175 6.48 -3.57 6.83
CA LEU A 175 6.22 -2.41 5.99
C LEU A 175 7.20 -1.29 6.30
N GLY A 176 7.50 -0.47 5.30
CA GLY A 176 8.31 0.74 5.46
C GLY A 176 7.44 1.99 5.48
N VAL A 177 7.84 3.00 6.27
CA VAL A 177 7.18 4.31 6.29
C VAL A 177 8.20 5.43 6.42
N ASN A 178 8.01 6.53 5.69
CA ASN A 178 8.86 7.71 5.85
C ASN A 178 8.54 8.44 7.16
N LYS A 179 9.57 8.88 7.90
CA LYS A 179 9.43 9.64 9.15
C LYS A 179 8.68 10.97 8.98
N ALA A 180 8.64 11.52 7.77
CA ALA A 180 7.83 12.68 7.44
C ALA A 180 6.32 12.42 7.47
N ASN A 181 5.89 11.13 7.65
CA ASN A 181 4.51 10.75 7.94
C ASN A 181 4.36 10.26 9.39
N PRO A 182 4.40 11.17 10.40
CA PRO A 182 4.30 10.80 11.81
C PRO A 182 2.95 10.18 12.16
N GLY A 183 1.90 10.52 11.42
CA GLY A 183 0.57 9.94 11.60
C GLY A 183 0.54 8.44 11.33
N ALA A 184 1.17 8.02 10.22
CA ALA A 184 1.30 6.60 9.88
C ALA A 184 2.21 5.85 10.87
N CYS A 185 3.35 6.45 11.28
CA CYS A 185 4.22 5.86 12.30
C CYS A 185 3.43 5.56 13.59
N LYS A 186 2.71 6.57 14.12
CA LYS A 186 1.89 6.40 15.33
C LYS A 186 0.78 5.37 15.13
N PHE A 187 0.16 5.33 13.95
CA PHE A 187 -0.88 4.35 13.64
C PHE A 187 -0.33 2.92 13.73
N TYR A 188 0.81 2.61 13.10
CA TYR A 188 1.39 1.27 13.16
C TYR A 188 1.78 0.85 14.57
N GLU A 189 2.34 1.75 15.37
CA GLU A 189 2.63 1.51 16.79
C GLU A 189 1.33 1.22 17.58
N THR A 190 0.27 1.99 17.33
CA THR A 190 -1.02 1.84 18.03
C THR A 190 -1.71 0.51 17.75
N ILE A 191 -1.58 -0.02 16.52
CA ILE A 191 -2.13 -1.34 16.16
C ILE A 191 -1.19 -2.51 16.48
N GLY A 192 -0.09 -2.25 17.20
CA GLY A 192 0.79 -3.29 17.76
C GLY A 192 1.89 -3.79 16.84
N LEU A 193 2.19 -3.11 15.72
CA LEU A 193 3.38 -3.40 14.94
C LEU A 193 4.62 -2.94 15.72
N GLN A 194 5.69 -3.74 15.63
CA GLN A 194 6.95 -3.46 16.31
C GLN A 194 7.92 -2.75 15.37
N LEU A 195 8.64 -1.76 15.87
CA LEU A 195 9.75 -1.15 15.14
C LEU A 195 10.87 -2.18 14.99
N ILE A 196 11.18 -2.56 13.76
CA ILE A 196 12.25 -3.50 13.43
C ILE A 196 13.55 -2.74 13.14
N ARG A 197 13.42 -1.67 12.36
CA ARG A 197 14.57 -0.88 11.89
C ARG A 197 14.21 0.59 11.74
N GLU A 198 15.20 1.43 11.96
CA GLU A 198 15.11 2.86 11.73
C GLU A 198 16.34 3.37 10.97
N SER A 199 16.10 4.22 9.97
CA SER A 199 17.14 4.95 9.23
C SER A 199 17.03 6.45 9.50
N SER A 200 17.84 7.27 8.82
CA SER A 200 17.70 8.74 8.88
C SER A 200 16.34 9.23 8.41
N THR A 201 15.72 8.58 7.42
CA THR A 201 14.49 9.05 6.76
C THR A 201 13.29 8.12 6.92
N SER A 202 13.47 6.86 7.30
CA SER A 202 12.41 5.85 7.33
C SER A 202 12.44 4.99 8.59
N ARG A 203 11.28 4.38 8.89
CA ARG A 203 11.09 3.33 9.87
C ARG A 203 10.51 2.10 9.18
N THR A 204 10.97 0.92 9.59
CA THR A 204 10.38 -0.35 9.18
C THR A 204 9.69 -0.97 10.38
N TYR A 205 8.41 -1.25 10.22
CA TYR A 205 7.60 -1.93 11.24
C TYR A 205 7.29 -3.36 10.81
N GLY A 206 7.10 -4.27 11.75
CA GLY A 206 6.73 -5.65 11.47
C GLY A 206 5.82 -6.26 12.49
N LEU A 207 5.17 -7.35 12.09
CA LEU A 207 4.29 -8.15 12.92
C LEU A 207 4.52 -9.63 12.66
N THR A 208 4.80 -10.39 13.73
CA THR A 208 4.74 -11.86 13.68
C THR A 208 3.29 -12.32 13.79
N LEU A 209 2.88 -13.25 12.92
CA LEU A 209 1.50 -13.69 12.81
C LEU A 209 1.22 -14.83 13.81
N SER A 210 0.48 -14.50 14.87
CA SER A 210 -0.13 -15.47 15.76
C SER A 210 -1.63 -15.17 15.88
N ALA A 211 -2.44 -16.16 16.24
CA ALA A 211 -3.89 -15.97 16.37
C ALA A 211 -4.24 -14.80 17.31
N ALA A 212 -3.53 -14.68 18.45
CA ALA A 212 -3.72 -13.60 19.41
C ALA A 212 -3.40 -12.23 18.80
N LYS A 213 -2.27 -12.09 18.08
CA LYS A 213 -1.86 -10.81 17.47
C LYS A 213 -2.78 -10.40 16.32
N ILE A 214 -3.25 -11.35 15.51
CA ILE A 214 -4.20 -11.06 14.41
C ILE A 214 -5.55 -10.57 14.96
N SER A 215 -5.99 -11.13 16.10
CA SER A 215 -7.26 -10.73 16.74
C SER A 215 -7.18 -9.36 17.42
N SER A 216 -5.98 -8.85 17.70
CA SER A 216 -5.76 -7.53 18.33
C SER A 216 -5.60 -6.38 17.33
N LEU A 217 -5.50 -6.66 16.02
CA LEU A 217 -5.48 -5.65 14.96
C LEU A 217 -6.88 -5.06 14.70
#